data_4f98cee248a15b54b6d525d73705baef
#
_entry.id   4f98cee248a15b54b6d525d73705baef
#
_cell.length_a   1.000
_cell.length_b   1.000
_cell.length_c   1.000
_cell.angle_alpha   90.00
_cell.angle_beta   90.00
_cell.angle_gamma   90.00
#
_symmetry.space_group_name_H-M   'P 1'
#
loop_
_entity.id
_entity.type
_entity.pdbx_description
1 polymer ?
#
loop_
_entity_poly.entity_id
_entity_poly.type
_entity_poly.pdbx_seq_one_letter_code
_entity_poly.pdbx_strand_id
1 'polypeptide(L)'
;MFKVADSHLQFVLLTGVTKFSQVSVFSGFNQPKDISMDARYETLCGITQEELDSYFVEPVSAMAARNRCSFEEMKSLLKLKYDGYHFSDNMTDVYNPFSLLNALDSLRLQDYWFSSGTPTYLIRLLAHFKENMNELTGKYYRQEEFIDYKADVERPLPMIYQSGYLTIKDYDMEFNTFLLDFPNNEVKNGFLT
;
A
#
# COMPACT_ATOMS: atom_id res chain seq x y z
N MET A 1 -1.63 19.14 -22.62
CA MET A 1 -2.81 19.66 -21.96
C MET A 1 -2.46 20.46 -20.70
N PHE A 2 -1.76 19.90 -19.71
CA PHE A 2 -1.42 20.63 -18.47
C PHE A 2 -0.44 21.81 -18.65
N LYS A 3 0.53 21.73 -19.55
CA LYS A 3 1.43 22.86 -19.87
C LYS A 3 0.69 24.13 -20.35
N VAL A 4 -0.45 23.97 -20.98
CA VAL A 4 -1.27 25.11 -21.49
C VAL A 4 -2.13 25.71 -20.37
N ALA A 5 -2.38 24.95 -19.31
CA ALA A 5 -3.20 25.34 -18.16
C ALA A 5 -2.38 25.89 -16.98
N ASP A 6 -1.03 25.91 -17.08
CA ASP A 6 -0.11 26.26 -15.98
C ASP A 6 -0.43 27.60 -15.33
N SER A 7 -0.81 28.61 -16.11
CA SER A 7 -1.17 29.94 -15.60
C SER A 7 -2.48 29.97 -14.78
N HIS A 8 -3.27 28.89 -14.81
CA HIS A 8 -4.56 28.77 -14.12
C HIS A 8 -4.55 27.75 -12.97
N LEU A 9 -3.45 26.97 -12.82
CA LEU A 9 -3.32 25.95 -11.81
C LEU A 9 -2.49 26.47 -10.64
N GLN A 10 -3.06 26.45 -9.43
CA GLN A 10 -2.35 26.79 -8.20
C GLN A 10 -1.69 25.56 -7.56
N PHE A 11 -2.27 24.39 -7.77
CA PHE A 11 -1.79 23.14 -7.19
C PHE A 11 -2.23 21.95 -8.06
N VAL A 12 -1.36 20.96 -8.22
CA VAL A 12 -1.69 19.69 -8.90
C VAL A 12 -1.12 18.54 -8.07
N LEU A 13 -1.99 17.63 -7.66
CA LEU A 13 -1.61 16.34 -7.07
C LEU A 13 -1.94 15.24 -8.09
N LEU A 14 -0.94 14.43 -8.43
CA LEU A 14 -1.10 13.24 -9.27
C LEU A 14 -0.98 12.01 -8.39
N THR A 15 -1.98 11.14 -8.47
CA THR A 15 -1.99 9.85 -7.78
C THR A 15 -2.37 8.74 -8.74
N GLY A 16 -1.94 7.51 -8.46
CA GLY A 16 -2.27 6.33 -9.25
C GLY A 16 -1.73 5.06 -8.61
N VAL A 17 -2.18 3.90 -9.10
CA VAL A 17 -1.78 2.59 -8.56
C VAL A 17 -0.32 2.28 -8.92
N THR A 18 0.13 2.64 -10.11
CA THR A 18 1.49 2.38 -10.58
C THR A 18 2.15 3.64 -11.11
N LYS A 19 3.41 3.82 -10.77
CA LYS A 19 4.25 4.91 -11.24
C LYS A 19 4.95 4.47 -12.53
N PHE A 20 4.53 5.01 -13.65
CA PHE A 20 5.21 4.81 -14.93
C PHE A 20 6.31 5.88 -15.11
N SER A 21 7.54 5.53 -14.83
CA SER A 21 8.69 6.46 -14.89
C SER A 21 9.02 6.99 -16.30
N GLN A 22 8.49 6.34 -17.34
CA GLN A 22 8.79 6.69 -18.75
C GLN A 22 7.58 7.15 -19.57
N VAL A 23 6.45 7.47 -18.94
CA VAL A 23 5.33 8.00 -19.71
C VAL A 23 5.64 9.43 -20.14
N SER A 24 5.52 9.70 -21.43
CA SER A 24 5.71 11.03 -22.04
C SER A 24 4.89 12.17 -21.40
N VAL A 25 3.91 11.82 -20.59
CA VAL A 25 3.14 12.73 -19.75
C VAL A 25 4.03 13.51 -18.79
N PHE A 26 5.06 12.86 -18.18
CA PHE A 26 5.98 13.53 -17.25
C PHE A 26 6.99 14.44 -17.94
N SER A 27 7.35 14.19 -19.20
CA SER A 27 8.20 15.10 -19.97
C SER A 27 7.50 16.43 -20.28
N GLY A 28 6.18 16.46 -20.12
CA GLY A 28 5.33 17.63 -20.28
C GLY A 28 5.14 18.49 -19.02
N PHE A 29 5.47 17.97 -17.83
CA PHE A 29 5.41 18.69 -16.56
C PHE A 29 6.77 19.31 -16.22
N ASN A 30 6.76 20.51 -15.64
CA ASN A 30 7.96 21.12 -15.08
C ASN A 30 8.33 20.40 -13.77
N GLN A 31 8.98 19.23 -13.87
CA GLN A 31 9.55 18.47 -12.75
C GLN A 31 8.59 18.32 -11.57
N PRO A 32 7.56 17.46 -11.66
CA PRO A 32 6.72 17.15 -10.50
C PRO A 32 7.59 16.59 -9.38
N LYS A 33 7.36 17.03 -8.14
CA LYS A 33 8.02 16.47 -6.98
C LYS A 33 7.42 15.10 -6.69
N ASP A 34 8.24 14.06 -6.70
CA ASP A 34 7.84 12.74 -6.22
C ASP A 34 7.81 12.75 -4.69
N ILE A 35 6.68 12.37 -4.11
CA ILE A 35 6.45 12.30 -2.67
C ILE A 35 6.14 10.88 -2.20
N SER A 36 6.29 9.87 -3.05
CA SER A 36 5.87 8.49 -2.76
C SER A 36 6.57 7.87 -1.56
N MET A 37 7.81 8.29 -1.25
CA MET A 37 8.57 7.85 -0.07
C MET A 37 9.01 9.02 0.82
N ASP A 38 8.39 10.19 0.66
CA ASP A 38 8.70 11.36 1.50
C ASP A 38 7.99 11.19 2.86
N ALA A 39 8.75 11.02 3.93
CA ALA A 39 8.26 10.82 5.29
C ALA A 39 7.22 11.85 5.75
N ARG A 40 7.22 13.05 5.19
CA ARG A 40 6.22 14.09 5.49
C ARG A 40 4.81 13.77 4.97
N TYR A 41 4.70 12.82 4.06
CA TYR A 41 3.44 12.42 3.40
C TYR A 41 3.12 10.94 3.57
N GLU A 42 3.84 10.23 4.42
CA GLU A 42 3.73 8.77 4.57
C GLU A 42 2.34 8.30 5.04
N THR A 43 1.57 9.15 5.71
CA THR A 43 0.21 8.84 6.16
C THR A 43 -0.89 9.28 5.18
N LEU A 44 -0.52 9.97 4.08
CA LEU A 44 -1.49 10.59 3.16
C LEU A 44 -2.49 9.61 2.52
N CYS A 45 -2.06 8.38 2.26
CA CYS A 45 -2.87 7.36 1.58
C CYS A 45 -3.39 6.25 2.50
N GLY A 46 -3.24 6.39 3.82
CA GLY A 46 -3.68 5.42 4.82
C GLY A 46 -4.56 6.05 5.90
N ILE A 47 -4.97 5.24 6.86
CA ILE A 47 -5.61 5.68 8.10
C ILE A 47 -4.66 5.30 9.23
N THR A 48 -4.29 6.26 10.08
CA THR A 48 -3.42 5.99 11.23
C THR A 48 -4.20 5.39 12.41
N GLN A 49 -3.47 4.80 13.36
CA GLN A 49 -4.10 4.33 14.60
C GLN A 49 -4.76 5.47 15.39
N GLU A 50 -4.16 6.66 15.38
CA GLU A 50 -4.71 7.83 16.06
C GLU A 50 -6.02 8.30 15.41
N GLU A 51 -6.11 8.25 14.09
CA GLU A 51 -7.34 8.55 13.36
C GLU A 51 -8.41 7.50 13.62
N LEU A 52 -8.05 6.21 13.68
CA LEU A 52 -8.96 5.13 14.06
C LEU A 52 -9.54 5.38 15.45
N ASP A 53 -8.69 5.70 16.43
CA ASP A 53 -9.07 5.95 17.81
C ASP A 53 -9.88 7.25 18.00
N SER A 54 -9.74 8.21 17.08
CA SER A 54 -10.43 9.50 17.17
C SER A 54 -11.75 9.54 16.40
N TYR A 55 -11.78 8.96 15.22
CA TYR A 55 -12.91 9.12 14.29
C TYR A 55 -13.78 7.89 14.11
N PHE A 56 -13.30 6.70 14.50
CA PHE A 56 -13.99 5.42 14.24
C PHE A 56 -14.41 4.67 15.51
N VAL A 57 -14.48 5.34 16.66
CA VAL A 57 -14.87 4.71 17.95
C VAL A 57 -16.24 4.02 17.87
N GLU A 58 -17.24 4.69 17.29
CA GLU A 58 -18.60 4.12 17.18
C GLU A 58 -18.65 2.91 16.24
N PRO A 59 -18.11 2.95 15.01
CA PRO A 59 -18.07 1.78 14.13
C PRO A 59 -17.30 0.60 14.72
N VAL A 60 -16.14 0.85 15.35
CA VAL A 60 -15.36 -0.21 16.01
C VAL A 60 -16.13 -0.82 17.18
N SER A 61 -16.83 -0.01 17.99
CA SER A 61 -17.66 -0.49 19.09
C SER A 61 -18.83 -1.34 18.59
N ALA A 62 -19.51 -0.92 17.53
CA ALA A 62 -20.59 -1.67 16.90
C ALA A 62 -20.08 -3.02 16.35
N MET A 63 -18.91 -3.01 15.72
CA MET A 63 -18.25 -4.21 15.20
C MET A 63 -17.85 -5.18 16.33
N ALA A 64 -17.30 -4.65 17.44
CA ALA A 64 -16.95 -5.43 18.62
C ALA A 64 -18.19 -6.12 19.22
N ALA A 65 -19.27 -5.36 19.41
CA ALA A 65 -20.54 -5.89 19.93
C ALA A 65 -21.11 -7.02 19.04
N ARG A 66 -21.08 -6.83 17.71
CA ARG A 66 -21.55 -7.86 16.77
C ARG A 66 -20.70 -9.14 16.84
N ASN A 67 -19.39 -9.00 16.98
CA ASN A 67 -18.44 -10.11 17.00
C ASN A 67 -18.24 -10.69 18.42
N ARG A 68 -18.95 -10.17 19.43
CA ARG A 68 -18.92 -10.64 20.83
C ARG A 68 -17.52 -10.58 21.45
N CYS A 69 -16.77 -9.55 21.17
CA CYS A 69 -15.46 -9.27 21.74
C CYS A 69 -15.40 -7.86 22.32
N SER A 70 -14.37 -7.56 23.07
CA SER A 70 -14.13 -6.21 23.61
C SER A 70 -13.69 -5.24 22.51
N PHE A 71 -13.79 -3.95 22.82
CA PHE A 71 -13.31 -2.88 21.92
C PHE A 71 -11.81 -3.05 21.61
N GLU A 72 -10.98 -3.32 22.60
CA GLU A 72 -9.54 -3.50 22.45
C GLU A 72 -9.17 -4.77 21.66
N GLU A 73 -9.92 -5.85 21.86
CA GLU A 73 -9.76 -7.05 21.03
C GLU A 73 -10.10 -6.77 19.56
N MET A 74 -11.18 -6.04 19.30
CA MET A 74 -11.56 -5.67 17.93
C MET A 74 -10.50 -4.80 17.28
N LYS A 75 -9.94 -3.79 17.98
CA LYS A 75 -8.83 -2.99 17.50
C LYS A 75 -7.61 -3.86 17.14
N SER A 76 -7.26 -4.79 18.00
CA SER A 76 -6.16 -5.72 17.76
C SER A 76 -6.39 -6.59 16.52
N LEU A 77 -7.61 -7.08 16.32
CA LEU A 77 -7.98 -7.84 15.12
C LEU A 77 -7.93 -7.02 13.85
N LEU A 78 -8.43 -5.77 13.89
CA LEU A 78 -8.34 -4.84 12.77
C LEU A 78 -6.88 -4.53 12.42
N LYS A 79 -6.05 -4.30 13.45
CA LYS A 79 -4.62 -4.04 13.26
C LYS A 79 -3.91 -5.22 12.58
N LEU A 80 -4.07 -6.42 13.08
CA LEU A 80 -3.48 -7.63 12.50
C LEU A 80 -3.93 -7.88 11.04
N LYS A 81 -5.16 -7.49 10.73
CA LYS A 81 -5.75 -7.83 9.43
C LYS A 81 -5.53 -6.77 8.36
N TYR A 82 -5.56 -5.47 8.69
CA TYR A 82 -5.62 -4.39 7.70
C TYR A 82 -4.56 -3.31 7.86
N ASP A 83 -3.81 -3.30 8.97
CA ASP A 83 -2.73 -2.34 9.25
C ASP A 83 -1.38 -2.81 8.68
N GLY A 84 -0.33 -2.03 8.94
CA GLY A 84 1.07 -2.39 8.70
C GLY A 84 1.60 -2.04 7.32
N TYR A 85 0.93 -1.15 6.58
CA TYR A 85 1.53 -0.50 5.43
C TYR A 85 2.49 0.60 5.87
N HIS A 86 3.67 0.66 5.25
CA HIS A 86 4.66 1.70 5.46
C HIS A 86 5.09 2.28 4.11
N PHE A 87 5.19 3.61 4.06
CA PHE A 87 5.53 4.35 2.84
C PHE A 87 6.86 5.11 2.93
N SER A 88 7.55 5.06 4.08
CA SER A 88 8.86 5.68 4.28
C SER A 88 9.71 4.86 5.26
N ASP A 89 10.95 5.31 5.48
CA ASP A 89 11.88 4.79 6.47
C ASP A 89 11.51 5.10 7.93
N ASN A 90 10.55 6.02 8.17
CA ASN A 90 9.99 6.25 9.51
C ASN A 90 9.14 5.09 10.03
N MET A 91 8.66 4.21 9.15
CA MET A 91 7.88 3.03 9.51
C MET A 91 6.58 3.34 10.27
N THR A 92 5.92 4.46 9.94
CA THR A 92 4.60 4.78 10.49
C THR A 92 3.56 3.84 9.93
N ASP A 93 2.95 3.04 10.81
CA ASP A 93 1.87 2.10 10.46
C ASP A 93 0.63 2.85 9.96
N VAL A 94 0.08 2.41 8.82
CA VAL A 94 -1.22 2.86 8.36
C VAL A 94 -2.07 1.68 7.87
N TYR A 95 -3.36 1.77 8.16
CA TYR A 95 -4.38 0.85 7.68
C TYR A 95 -4.65 1.06 6.20
N ASN A 96 -4.96 -0.02 5.48
CA ASN A 96 -5.59 0.06 4.16
C ASN A 96 -7.00 0.66 4.29
N PRO A 97 -7.25 1.87 3.76
CA PRO A 97 -8.55 2.53 3.93
C PRO A 97 -9.70 1.72 3.31
N PHE A 98 -9.48 1.10 2.14
CA PHE A 98 -10.50 0.31 1.46
C PHE A 98 -10.96 -0.86 2.32
N SER A 99 -10.02 -1.67 2.82
CA SER A 99 -10.35 -2.85 3.62
C SER A 99 -10.92 -2.47 4.98
N LEU A 100 -10.34 -1.48 5.66
CA LEU A 100 -10.81 -1.02 6.95
C LEU A 100 -12.25 -0.47 6.88
N LEU A 101 -12.53 0.42 5.94
CA LEU A 101 -13.86 1.04 5.81
C LEU A 101 -14.93 0.01 5.45
N ASN A 102 -14.63 -0.94 4.55
CA ASN A 102 -15.56 -2.03 4.25
C ASN A 102 -15.79 -2.96 5.45
N ALA A 103 -14.76 -3.22 6.26
CA ALA A 103 -14.91 -4.02 7.47
C ALA A 103 -15.80 -3.33 8.51
N LEU A 104 -15.63 -2.04 8.70
CA LEU A 104 -16.43 -1.23 9.62
C LEU A 104 -17.89 -1.10 9.14
N ASP A 105 -18.11 -0.90 7.83
CA ASP A 105 -19.46 -0.81 7.26
C ASP A 105 -20.22 -2.13 7.36
N SER A 106 -19.58 -3.23 6.98
CA SER A 106 -20.22 -4.57 7.04
C SER A 106 -20.23 -5.19 8.45
N LEU A 107 -19.45 -4.64 9.38
CA LEU A 107 -19.17 -5.16 10.71
C LEU A 107 -18.57 -6.59 10.69
N ARG A 108 -17.75 -6.91 9.67
CA ARG A 108 -17.16 -8.23 9.44
C ARG A 108 -15.66 -8.13 9.16
N LEU A 109 -14.89 -9.08 9.68
CA LEU A 109 -13.48 -9.28 9.35
C LEU A 109 -13.37 -10.22 8.13
N GLN A 110 -13.27 -9.65 6.92
CA GLN A 110 -13.17 -10.39 5.66
C GLN A 110 -11.96 -9.92 4.84
N ASP A 111 -11.63 -10.62 3.76
CA ASP A 111 -10.56 -10.25 2.85
C ASP A 111 -11.12 -9.41 1.70
N TYR A 112 -11.25 -8.09 1.93
CA TYR A 112 -11.87 -7.14 0.98
C TYR A 112 -10.94 -6.80 -0.18
N TRP A 113 -9.63 -6.72 0.07
CA TRP A 113 -8.64 -6.37 -0.93
C TRP A 113 -8.67 -7.32 -2.12
N PHE A 114 -8.68 -8.61 -1.85
CA PHE A 114 -8.71 -9.65 -2.89
C PHE A 114 -10.05 -9.78 -3.61
N SER A 115 -11.15 -9.40 -2.99
CA SER A 115 -12.48 -9.44 -3.63
C SER A 115 -12.63 -8.42 -4.76
N SER A 116 -11.75 -7.42 -4.84
CA SER A 116 -11.77 -6.36 -5.86
C SER A 116 -11.14 -6.77 -7.22
N GLY A 117 -10.69 -8.00 -7.40
CA GLY A 117 -10.38 -8.58 -8.73
C GLY A 117 -8.91 -8.58 -9.18
N THR A 118 -7.96 -8.23 -8.31
CA THR A 118 -6.55 -8.12 -8.68
C THR A 118 -5.72 -9.43 -8.71
N PRO A 119 -6.07 -10.53 -8.03
CA PRO A 119 -5.23 -11.72 -7.97
C PRO A 119 -4.87 -12.31 -9.33
N THR A 120 -5.80 -12.28 -10.29
CA THR A 120 -5.61 -12.90 -11.62
C THR A 120 -4.49 -12.24 -12.41
N TYR A 121 -4.40 -10.90 -12.37
CA TYR A 121 -3.32 -10.18 -13.05
C TYR A 121 -1.97 -10.47 -12.41
N LEU A 122 -1.89 -10.42 -11.09
CA LEU A 122 -0.67 -10.69 -10.34
C LEU A 122 -0.18 -12.13 -10.52
N ILE A 123 -1.09 -13.11 -10.47
CA ILE A 123 -0.75 -14.52 -10.73
C ILE A 123 -0.18 -14.69 -12.14
N ARG A 124 -0.77 -14.03 -13.13
CA ARG A 124 -0.24 -14.04 -14.51
C ARG A 124 1.13 -13.37 -14.62
N LEU A 125 1.34 -12.27 -13.89
CA LEU A 125 2.61 -11.55 -13.83
C LEU A 125 3.71 -12.44 -13.23
N LEU A 126 3.47 -13.04 -12.07
CA LEU A 126 4.41 -13.95 -11.41
C LEU A 126 4.72 -15.17 -12.29
N ALA A 127 3.69 -15.78 -12.91
CA ALA A 127 3.87 -16.90 -13.81
C ALA A 127 4.69 -16.52 -15.06
N HIS A 128 4.48 -15.33 -15.61
CA HIS A 128 5.24 -14.82 -16.75
C HIS A 128 6.73 -14.68 -16.43
N PHE A 129 7.05 -14.14 -15.27
CA PHE A 129 8.42 -13.95 -14.81
C PHE A 129 9.01 -15.19 -14.12
N LYS A 130 8.23 -16.25 -13.93
CA LYS A 130 8.61 -17.48 -13.20
C LYS A 130 9.11 -17.18 -11.78
N GLU A 131 8.55 -16.15 -11.15
CA GLU A 131 8.87 -15.76 -9.80
C GLU A 131 7.79 -16.24 -8.81
N ASN A 132 8.23 -16.43 -7.56
CA ASN A 132 7.35 -16.83 -6.46
C ASN A 132 7.35 -15.72 -5.40
N MET A 133 6.18 -15.40 -4.84
CA MET A 133 6.07 -14.40 -3.78
C MET A 133 7.01 -14.70 -2.58
N ASN A 134 7.22 -15.97 -2.22
CA ASN A 134 8.16 -16.35 -1.17
C ASN A 134 9.63 -16.00 -1.50
N GLU A 135 9.93 -15.80 -2.77
CA GLU A 135 11.27 -15.37 -3.20
C GLU A 135 11.43 -13.86 -3.19
N LEU A 136 10.31 -13.12 -3.14
CA LEU A 136 10.29 -11.67 -3.12
C LEU A 136 10.10 -11.11 -1.70
N THR A 137 9.56 -11.89 -0.77
CA THR A 137 9.31 -11.49 0.62
C THR A 137 10.51 -11.74 1.52
N GLY A 138 10.62 -10.96 2.60
CA GLY A 138 11.66 -11.14 3.62
C GLY A 138 13.07 -10.82 3.11
N LYS A 139 13.21 -10.01 2.07
CA LYS A 139 14.50 -9.63 1.47
C LYS A 139 14.68 -8.12 1.43
N TYR A 140 15.94 -7.71 1.51
CA TYR A 140 16.33 -6.31 1.35
C TYR A 140 16.56 -5.97 -0.12
N TYR A 141 16.03 -4.81 -0.52
CA TYR A 141 16.12 -4.26 -1.86
C TYR A 141 16.56 -2.80 -1.81
N ARG A 142 17.25 -2.33 -2.84
CA ARG A 142 17.49 -0.91 -3.02
C ARG A 142 16.22 -0.24 -3.53
N GLN A 143 16.06 1.04 -3.21
CA GLN A 143 14.88 1.81 -3.58
C GLN A 143 14.56 1.75 -5.08
N GLU A 144 15.57 1.86 -5.95
CA GLU A 144 15.42 1.82 -7.39
C GLU A 144 14.91 0.46 -7.94
N GLU A 145 15.01 -0.62 -7.15
CA GLU A 145 14.55 -1.95 -7.56
C GLU A 145 13.04 -2.13 -7.45
N PHE A 146 12.35 -1.33 -6.61
CA PHE A 146 10.92 -1.50 -6.36
C PHE A 146 10.06 -0.25 -6.56
N ILE A 147 10.67 0.96 -6.64
CA ILE A 147 9.94 2.21 -6.84
C ILE A 147 9.69 2.50 -8.32
N ASP A 148 10.65 2.22 -9.19
CA ASP A 148 10.58 2.61 -10.58
C ASP A 148 10.08 1.47 -11.47
N TYR A 149 8.85 1.63 -11.98
CA TYR A 149 8.32 0.75 -13.03
C TYR A 149 8.75 1.25 -14.41
N LYS A 150 9.57 0.45 -15.10
CA LYS A 150 9.91 0.67 -16.51
C LYS A 150 9.06 -0.29 -17.35
N ALA A 151 8.53 0.19 -18.49
CA ALA A 151 7.61 -0.60 -19.34
C ALA A 151 8.22 -1.89 -19.95
N ASP A 152 9.53 -1.97 -19.99
CA ASP A 152 10.37 -3.07 -20.49
C ASP A 152 10.97 -3.92 -19.36
N VAL A 153 10.26 -4.02 -18.24
CA VAL A 153 10.75 -4.61 -16.98
C VAL A 153 10.94 -6.11 -17.09
N GLU A 154 12.14 -6.52 -16.71
CA GLU A 154 12.54 -7.92 -16.51
C GLU A 154 12.07 -8.50 -15.16
N ARG A 155 11.47 -7.70 -14.26
CA ARG A 155 11.11 -8.10 -12.89
C ARG A 155 9.75 -7.57 -12.45
N PRO A 156 8.91 -8.37 -11.79
CA PRO A 156 7.58 -7.97 -11.34
C PRO A 156 7.58 -7.13 -10.05
N LEU A 157 8.69 -7.04 -9.32
CA LEU A 157 8.80 -6.45 -8.00
C LEU A 157 8.21 -5.02 -7.88
N PRO A 158 8.53 -4.07 -8.80
CA PRO A 158 7.95 -2.73 -8.72
C PRO A 158 6.42 -2.72 -8.83
N MET A 159 5.86 -3.55 -9.70
CA MET A 159 4.42 -3.66 -9.85
C MET A 159 3.77 -4.25 -8.60
N ILE A 160 4.38 -5.28 -8.02
CA ILE A 160 3.90 -5.96 -6.80
C ILE A 160 3.90 -5.00 -5.61
N TYR A 161 4.99 -4.25 -5.43
CA TYR A 161 5.10 -3.24 -4.37
C TYR A 161 4.09 -2.10 -4.55
N GLN A 162 4.07 -1.48 -5.74
CA GLN A 162 3.19 -0.35 -6.02
C GLN A 162 1.70 -0.71 -5.97
N SER A 163 1.37 -1.97 -6.27
CA SER A 163 0.00 -2.48 -6.14
C SER A 163 -0.37 -2.85 -4.68
N GLY A 164 0.51 -2.63 -3.70
CA GLY A 164 0.22 -2.83 -2.28
C GLY A 164 0.27 -4.29 -1.80
N TYR A 165 0.87 -5.19 -2.58
CA TYR A 165 1.07 -6.57 -2.12
C TYR A 165 2.30 -6.75 -1.23
N LEU A 166 3.29 -5.87 -1.38
CA LEU A 166 4.43 -5.74 -0.49
C LEU A 166 4.48 -4.32 0.08
N THR A 167 5.08 -4.21 1.24
CA THR A 167 5.36 -2.94 1.90
C THR A 167 6.75 -2.97 2.52
N ILE A 168 7.26 -1.81 2.93
CA ILE A 168 8.49 -1.70 3.70
C ILE A 168 8.25 -2.26 5.10
N LYS A 169 9.14 -3.12 5.61
CA LYS A 169 9.08 -3.70 6.97
C LYS A 169 10.31 -3.41 7.79
N ASP A 170 11.39 -2.95 7.16
CA ASP A 170 12.59 -2.49 7.83
C ASP A 170 13.43 -1.64 6.88
N TYR A 171 14.34 -0.85 7.41
CA TYR A 171 15.31 -0.05 6.68
C TYR A 171 16.72 -0.22 7.25
N ASP A 172 17.61 -0.73 6.42
CA ASP A 172 19.03 -0.82 6.74
C ASP A 172 19.74 0.45 6.30
N MET A 173 20.11 1.27 7.29
CA MET A 173 20.76 2.56 7.07
C MET A 173 22.21 2.40 6.58
N GLU A 174 22.90 1.30 6.91
CA GLU A 174 24.29 1.06 6.50
C GLU A 174 24.38 0.77 5.00
N PHE A 175 23.46 -0.07 4.49
CA PHE A 175 23.43 -0.47 3.09
C PHE A 175 22.41 0.30 2.24
N ASN A 176 21.62 1.19 2.87
CA ASN A 176 20.53 1.95 2.22
C ASN A 176 19.58 1.01 1.46
N THR A 177 19.09 -0.02 2.16
CA THR A 177 18.20 -1.03 1.61
C THR A 177 16.94 -1.19 2.47
N PHE A 178 15.85 -1.60 1.86
CA PHE A 178 14.54 -1.74 2.47
C PHE A 178 14.12 -3.21 2.48
N LEU A 179 13.74 -3.72 3.64
CA LEU A 179 13.12 -5.05 3.75
C LEU A 179 11.69 -4.97 3.22
N LEU A 180 11.37 -5.77 2.24
CA LEU A 180 10.00 -5.88 1.73
C LEU A 180 9.35 -7.18 2.19
N ASP A 181 8.11 -7.06 2.70
CA ASP A 181 7.29 -8.22 3.08
C ASP A 181 5.81 -7.88 2.97
N PHE A 182 4.94 -8.85 3.24
CA PHE A 182 3.50 -8.64 3.28
C PHE A 182 3.12 -7.58 4.32
N PRO A 183 2.19 -6.66 4.00
CA PRO A 183 1.76 -5.64 4.94
C PRO A 183 1.05 -6.26 6.16
N ASN A 184 0.15 -7.21 5.93
CA ASN A 184 -0.75 -7.74 6.93
C ASN A 184 -1.31 -9.12 6.57
N ASN A 185 -2.17 -9.65 7.44
CA ASN A 185 -2.74 -10.98 7.28
C ASN A 185 -3.75 -11.06 6.12
N GLU A 186 -4.45 -9.98 5.77
CA GLU A 186 -5.37 -9.98 4.63
C GLU A 186 -4.60 -10.29 3.34
N VAL A 187 -3.52 -9.55 3.09
CA VAL A 187 -2.71 -9.73 1.87
C VAL A 187 -1.99 -11.07 1.88
N LYS A 188 -1.39 -11.44 3.01
CA LYS A 188 -0.68 -12.73 3.17
C LYS A 188 -1.60 -13.92 2.90
N ASN A 189 -2.79 -13.95 3.50
CA ASN A 189 -3.73 -15.05 3.35
C ASN A 189 -4.27 -15.17 1.93
N GLY A 190 -4.43 -14.06 1.23
CA GLY A 190 -4.87 -14.06 -0.16
C GLY A 190 -3.92 -14.74 -1.14
N PHE A 191 -2.64 -14.90 -0.77
CA PHE A 191 -1.67 -15.68 -1.56
C PHE A 191 -1.58 -17.15 -1.17
N LEU A 192 -2.10 -17.53 0.02
CA LEU A 192 -2.04 -18.90 0.53
C LEU A 192 -3.28 -19.72 0.17
N THR A 193 -4.30 -19.08 -0.38
CA THR A 193 -5.54 -19.72 -0.84
C THR A 193 -5.56 -19.84 -2.36
#